data_f71b322025811a7afa9a4b0b89bb08d2
#
_entry.id   f71b322025811a7afa9a4b0b89bb08d2
#
_cell.length_a   1.000
_cell.length_b   1.000
_cell.length_c   1.000
_cell.angle_alpha   90.00
_cell.angle_beta   90.00
_cell.angle_gamma   90.00
#
_symmetry.space_group_name_H-M   'P 1'
#
loop_
_entity.id
_entity.type
_entity.pdbx_description
1 polymer ?
#
loop_
_entity_poly.entity_id
_entity_poly.type
_entity_poly.pdbx_seq_one_letter_code
_entity_poly.pdbx_strand_id
1 'polypeptide(L)'
;YLNPGDTLVVNTSRVIPARLFGKKEGTGGAMQFLLLEQKEKDIWEVMVRPGKKAKEGARFIFGDGLLTAEVLKTVEGGNRLVRMDYEGDSIYPILEQIGNMPLPPYITKKLQDKERYQTVYSKELGSAAAPTAGLHFTKELLKKIQDKGVNIVDVTLHVGIGTFRPVKVDDITQHHMHSEHYHLPKHTADVINETKKRGNRVIAVGTTSCRTLESVATKLGEIREDDDTTSIFIYPGYQFKVLDGLITNFHLPESTLIMLVSAFAGYENIMHAYEVAVKDQYRFFSFGDAMLIL
;
A
#
# COMPACT_ATOMS: atom_id res chain seq x y z
N TYR A 1 -17.67 2.52 18.79
CA TYR A 1 -17.79 1.20 18.14
C TYR A 1 -16.67 0.23 18.51
N LEU A 2 -15.48 0.71 18.92
CA LEU A 2 -14.41 -0.12 19.48
C LEU A 2 -14.67 -0.38 20.96
N ASN A 3 -14.40 -1.60 21.42
CA ASN A 3 -14.58 -2.02 22.82
C ASN A 3 -13.22 -2.24 23.49
N PRO A 4 -13.14 -2.06 24.84
CA PRO A 4 -11.94 -2.47 25.58
C PRO A 4 -11.60 -3.94 25.30
N GLY A 5 -10.32 -4.22 25.06
CA GLY A 5 -9.83 -5.54 24.69
C GLY A 5 -9.79 -5.84 23.19
N ASP A 6 -10.48 -5.05 22.33
CA ASP A 6 -10.30 -5.14 20.89
C ASP A 6 -8.86 -4.81 20.48
N THR A 7 -8.44 -5.28 19.32
CA THR A 7 -7.13 -4.97 18.74
C THR A 7 -7.28 -4.31 17.39
N LEU A 8 -6.71 -3.12 17.25
CA LEU A 8 -6.61 -2.36 16.01
C LEU A 8 -5.25 -2.64 15.37
N VAL A 9 -5.25 -3.10 14.13
CA VAL A 9 -4.03 -3.42 13.37
C VAL A 9 -3.79 -2.38 12.31
N VAL A 10 -2.63 -1.69 12.37
CA VAL A 10 -2.25 -0.61 11.47
C VAL A 10 -1.06 -1.00 10.60
N ASN A 11 -0.99 -0.47 9.38
CA ASN A 11 0.15 -0.68 8.49
C ASN A 11 1.14 0.48 8.62
N THR A 12 2.34 0.21 9.11
CA THR A 12 3.40 1.21 9.37
C THR A 12 4.29 1.51 8.18
N SER A 13 3.96 1.00 6.99
CA SER A 13 4.70 1.31 5.77
C SER A 13 4.75 2.81 5.50
N ARG A 14 5.94 3.32 5.11
CA ARG A 14 6.19 4.72 4.80
C ARG A 14 6.49 4.88 3.31
N VAL A 15 5.83 5.84 2.69
CA VAL A 15 6.01 6.13 1.27
C VAL A 15 7.35 6.80 1.04
N ILE A 16 8.08 6.32 0.04
CA ILE A 16 9.29 6.95 -0.45
C ILE A 16 8.97 7.91 -1.59
N PRO A 17 9.73 8.99 -1.81
CA PRO A 17 9.58 9.87 -2.96
C PRO A 17 10.00 9.17 -4.26
N ALA A 18 9.24 8.14 -4.64
CA ALA A 18 9.58 7.16 -5.66
C ALA A 18 9.52 7.68 -7.10
N ARG A 19 8.98 8.89 -7.32
CA ARG A 19 8.85 9.46 -8.68
C ARG A 19 10.02 10.38 -8.99
N LEU A 20 10.83 9.96 -9.96
CA LEU A 20 12.04 10.66 -10.39
C LEU A 20 11.85 11.24 -11.79
N PHE A 21 12.29 12.48 -11.96
CA PHE A 21 12.39 13.13 -13.27
C PHE A 21 13.86 13.32 -13.62
N GLY A 22 14.26 12.84 -14.80
CA GLY A 22 15.63 12.87 -15.25
C GLY A 22 15.74 12.97 -16.76
N LYS A 23 16.96 12.78 -17.25
CA LYS A 23 17.31 12.89 -18.67
C LYS A 23 18.10 11.66 -19.10
N LYS A 24 17.86 11.22 -20.33
CA LYS A 24 18.68 10.18 -20.95
C LYS A 24 20.09 10.72 -21.21
N GLU A 25 21.09 9.98 -20.75
CA GLU A 25 22.50 10.29 -21.01
C GLU A 25 22.77 10.38 -22.52
N GLY A 26 23.62 11.31 -22.92
CA GLY A 26 24.01 11.56 -24.32
C GLY A 26 22.98 12.32 -25.16
N THR A 27 21.67 12.10 -24.94
CA THR A 27 20.63 12.76 -25.81
C THR A 27 19.81 13.82 -25.10
N GLY A 28 19.88 13.92 -23.76
CA GLY A 28 19.12 14.88 -22.97
C GLY A 28 17.60 14.65 -22.92
N GLY A 29 17.11 13.57 -23.55
CA GLY A 29 15.68 13.30 -23.62
C GLY A 29 15.04 13.09 -22.26
N ALA A 30 13.99 13.87 -21.93
CA ALA A 30 13.29 13.78 -20.65
C ALA A 30 12.73 12.38 -20.39
N MET A 31 12.85 11.95 -19.14
CA MET A 31 12.40 10.65 -18.63
C MET A 31 11.78 10.80 -17.25
N GLN A 32 10.78 9.97 -17.00
CA GLN A 32 10.22 9.77 -15.67
C GLN A 32 10.41 8.31 -15.26
N PHE A 33 10.97 8.11 -14.09
CA PHE A 33 11.00 6.81 -13.42
C PHE A 33 10.08 6.83 -12.22
N LEU A 34 9.48 5.68 -11.97
CA LEU A 34 8.70 5.43 -10.77
C LEU A 34 9.18 4.12 -10.18
N LEU A 35 9.83 4.22 -9.03
CA LEU A 35 10.35 3.07 -8.31
C LEU A 35 9.17 2.26 -7.78
N LEU A 36 9.18 0.95 -8.02
CA LEU A 36 8.12 0.04 -7.62
C LEU A 36 8.57 -0.85 -6.46
N GLU A 37 9.68 -1.53 -6.64
CA GLU A 37 10.19 -2.51 -5.70
C GLU A 37 11.71 -2.61 -5.80
N GLN A 38 12.38 -2.69 -4.66
CA GLN A 38 13.80 -3.02 -4.59
C GLN A 38 13.95 -4.54 -4.61
N LYS A 39 14.59 -5.07 -5.65
CA LYS A 39 14.80 -6.52 -5.81
C LYS A 39 16.08 -7.00 -5.11
N GLU A 40 17.11 -6.19 -5.19
CA GLU A 40 18.42 -6.41 -4.55
C GLU A 40 18.99 -5.04 -4.17
N LYS A 41 20.13 -5.03 -3.45
CA LYS A 41 20.83 -3.77 -3.20
C LYS A 41 21.10 -3.07 -4.53
N ASP A 42 20.66 -1.82 -4.62
CA ASP A 42 20.80 -0.92 -5.78
C ASP A 42 20.12 -1.40 -7.09
N ILE A 43 19.38 -2.52 -7.06
CA ILE A 43 18.59 -2.99 -8.19
C ILE A 43 17.10 -2.83 -7.91
N TRP A 44 16.46 -2.05 -8.78
CA TRP A 44 15.06 -1.69 -8.64
C TRP A 44 14.23 -2.09 -9.85
N GLU A 45 13.03 -2.56 -9.61
CA GLU A 45 11.99 -2.59 -10.62
C GLU A 45 11.34 -1.21 -10.70
N VAL A 46 11.25 -0.65 -11.92
CA VAL A 46 10.74 0.70 -12.15
C VAL A 46 9.79 0.73 -13.33
N MET A 47 8.76 1.55 -13.23
CA MET A 47 7.98 1.99 -14.38
C MET A 47 8.63 3.21 -15.01
N VAL A 48 8.70 3.23 -16.35
CA VAL A 48 9.38 4.31 -17.09
C VAL A 48 8.47 4.98 -18.10
N ARG A 49 8.58 6.29 -18.26
CA ARG A 49 7.87 7.07 -19.28
C ARG A 49 8.82 8.09 -19.92
N PRO A 50 8.92 8.10 -21.29
CA PRO A 50 8.35 7.17 -22.26
C PRO A 50 9.15 5.85 -22.33
N GLY A 51 8.45 4.69 -22.34
CA GLY A 51 9.07 3.36 -22.30
C GLY A 51 9.98 3.06 -23.51
N LYS A 52 9.67 3.61 -24.69
CA LYS A 52 10.46 3.39 -25.93
C LYS A 52 11.92 3.86 -25.83
N LYS A 53 12.22 4.81 -24.95
CA LYS A 53 13.57 5.36 -24.75
C LYS A 53 14.42 4.55 -23.76
N ALA A 54 13.79 3.73 -22.93
CA ALA A 54 14.43 2.93 -21.88
C ALA A 54 14.69 1.51 -22.37
N LYS A 55 15.59 1.37 -23.34
CA LYS A 55 16.11 0.08 -23.82
C LYS A 55 17.22 -0.43 -22.91
N GLU A 56 17.52 -1.72 -22.96
CA GLU A 56 18.62 -2.33 -22.22
C GLU A 56 19.94 -1.61 -22.51
N GLY A 57 20.75 -1.39 -21.49
CA GLY A 57 21.99 -0.62 -21.53
C GLY A 57 21.80 0.91 -21.56
N ALA A 58 20.56 1.42 -21.66
CA ALA A 58 20.34 2.86 -21.63
C ALA A 58 20.60 3.43 -20.24
N ARG A 59 21.29 4.56 -20.15
CA ARG A 59 21.62 5.27 -18.90
C ARG A 59 20.84 6.57 -18.81
N PHE A 60 20.51 6.93 -17.57
CA PHE A 60 19.71 8.10 -17.22
C PHE A 60 20.32 8.81 -15.99
N ILE A 61 20.19 10.14 -15.96
CA ILE A 61 20.74 11.02 -14.96
C ILE A 61 19.61 11.76 -14.27
N PHE A 62 19.63 11.77 -12.94
CA PHE A 62 18.66 12.43 -12.07
C PHE A 62 19.38 13.37 -11.09
N GLY A 63 18.72 14.50 -10.73
CA GLY A 63 19.25 15.44 -9.73
C GLY A 63 20.64 15.99 -10.09
N ASP A 64 20.84 16.34 -11.36
CA ASP A 64 22.11 16.87 -11.87
C ASP A 64 23.34 15.97 -11.59
N GLY A 65 23.12 14.66 -11.57
CA GLY A 65 24.16 13.65 -11.40
C GLY A 65 24.22 13.00 -10.01
N LEU A 66 23.36 13.39 -9.07
CA LEU A 66 23.28 12.75 -7.75
C LEU A 66 22.89 11.26 -7.82
N LEU A 67 22.12 10.89 -8.84
CA LEU A 67 21.70 9.53 -9.11
C LEU A 67 21.79 9.24 -10.60
N THR A 68 22.37 8.10 -10.96
CA THR A 68 22.29 7.56 -12.32
C THR A 68 21.60 6.21 -12.28
N ALA A 69 20.98 5.81 -13.39
CA ALA A 69 20.34 4.52 -13.55
C ALA A 69 20.67 3.89 -14.88
N GLU A 70 20.98 2.61 -14.88
CA GLU A 70 21.19 1.80 -16.08
C GLU A 70 20.10 0.75 -16.20
N VAL A 71 19.46 0.66 -17.35
CA VAL A 71 18.46 -0.37 -17.64
C VAL A 71 19.14 -1.71 -17.87
N LEU A 72 18.88 -2.67 -16.99
CA LEU A 72 19.44 -4.04 -17.11
C LEU A 72 18.61 -4.90 -18.05
N LYS A 73 17.27 -4.89 -17.89
CA LYS A 73 16.34 -5.63 -18.75
C LYS A 73 14.93 -5.10 -18.66
N THR A 74 14.12 -5.46 -19.66
CA THR A 74 12.65 -5.30 -19.60
C THR A 74 12.06 -6.52 -18.88
N VAL A 75 11.14 -6.27 -17.96
CA VAL A 75 10.42 -7.31 -17.21
C VAL A 75 8.93 -7.29 -17.54
N GLU A 76 8.18 -8.21 -16.97
CA GLU A 76 6.74 -8.35 -17.18
C GLU A 76 5.99 -7.04 -16.94
N GLY A 77 4.89 -6.81 -17.67
CA GLY A 77 4.13 -5.56 -17.61
C GLY A 77 4.81 -4.34 -18.24
N GLY A 78 5.98 -4.53 -18.89
CA GLY A 78 6.72 -3.44 -19.55
C GLY A 78 7.55 -2.59 -18.58
N ASN A 79 7.69 -2.99 -17.34
CA ASN A 79 8.59 -2.36 -16.37
C ASN A 79 10.06 -2.61 -16.74
N ARG A 80 10.97 -1.96 -16.05
CA ARG A 80 12.41 -2.12 -16.23
C ARG A 80 13.05 -2.54 -14.93
N LEU A 81 13.98 -3.47 -15.01
CA LEU A 81 14.95 -3.69 -13.94
C LEU A 81 16.11 -2.76 -14.20
N VAL A 82 16.45 -1.94 -13.20
CA VAL A 82 17.50 -0.92 -13.33
C VAL A 82 18.50 -1.05 -12.20
N ARG A 83 19.76 -0.79 -12.47
CA ARG A 83 20.78 -0.61 -11.45
C ARG A 83 20.92 0.88 -11.20
N MET A 84 20.81 1.25 -9.92
CA MET A 84 21.02 2.61 -9.44
C MET A 84 22.48 2.78 -9.02
N ASP A 85 23.07 3.90 -9.37
CA ASP A 85 24.44 4.25 -9.04
C ASP A 85 24.46 5.66 -8.43
N TYR A 86 25.01 5.78 -7.21
CA TYR A 86 24.98 6.98 -6.39
C TYR A 86 26.10 6.94 -5.33
N GLU A 87 26.44 8.07 -4.75
CA GLU A 87 27.38 8.14 -3.64
C GLU A 87 26.68 7.89 -2.30
N GLY A 88 27.30 7.08 -1.44
CA GLY A 88 26.83 6.76 -0.09
C GLY A 88 26.29 5.35 0.07
N ASP A 89 25.81 5.04 1.29
CA ASP A 89 25.38 3.70 1.68
C ASP A 89 23.92 3.41 1.35
N SER A 90 23.11 4.45 1.08
CA SER A 90 21.67 4.36 0.91
C SER A 90 21.13 5.36 -0.10
N ILE A 91 20.22 4.89 -0.95
CA ILE A 91 19.53 5.74 -1.94
C ILE A 91 18.51 6.70 -1.30
N TYR A 92 17.98 6.40 -0.12
CA TYR A 92 16.86 7.14 0.49
C TYR A 92 17.12 8.63 0.71
N PRO A 93 18.29 9.10 1.19
CA PRO A 93 18.60 10.53 1.30
C PRO A 93 18.52 11.25 -0.05
N ILE A 94 18.96 10.59 -1.12
CA ILE A 94 18.90 11.12 -2.47
C ILE A 94 17.45 11.20 -2.96
N LEU A 95 16.65 10.17 -2.73
CA LEU A 95 15.23 10.19 -3.06
C LEU A 95 14.50 11.32 -2.33
N GLU A 96 14.82 11.60 -1.07
CA GLU A 96 14.24 12.74 -0.35
C GLU A 96 14.56 14.08 -1.00
N GLN A 97 15.78 14.22 -1.55
CA GLN A 97 16.23 15.44 -2.19
C GLN A 97 15.61 15.67 -3.58
N ILE A 98 15.62 14.64 -4.43
CA ILE A 98 15.24 14.78 -5.86
C ILE A 98 13.91 14.14 -6.22
N GLY A 99 13.39 13.26 -5.37
CA GLY A 99 12.16 12.52 -5.61
C GLY A 99 10.89 13.30 -5.32
N ASN A 100 9.82 12.85 -5.95
CA ASN A 100 8.47 13.36 -5.73
C ASN A 100 7.56 12.25 -5.20
N MET A 101 6.59 12.62 -4.35
CA MET A 101 5.62 11.68 -3.82
C MET A 101 4.79 11.08 -4.95
N PRO A 102 4.65 9.75 -5.01
CA PRO A 102 3.92 9.05 -6.09
C PRO A 102 2.42 9.03 -5.81
N LEU A 103 1.78 10.19 -5.86
CA LEU A 103 0.34 10.30 -5.61
C LEU A 103 -0.47 9.47 -6.60
N PRO A 104 -1.63 8.94 -6.17
CA PRO A 104 -2.62 8.33 -7.04
C PRO A 104 -3.03 9.27 -8.19
N PRO A 105 -3.35 8.75 -9.39
CA PRO A 105 -3.59 9.58 -10.58
C PRO A 105 -4.80 10.52 -10.46
N TYR A 106 -5.75 10.24 -9.59
CA TYR A 106 -6.90 11.11 -9.33
C TYR A 106 -6.57 12.32 -8.43
N ILE A 107 -5.39 12.34 -7.79
CA ILE A 107 -4.91 13.49 -7.03
C ILE A 107 -4.08 14.36 -7.96
N THR A 108 -4.68 15.41 -8.48
CA THR A 108 -4.05 16.34 -9.45
C THR A 108 -3.39 17.53 -8.75
N LYS A 109 -3.82 17.85 -7.52
CA LYS A 109 -3.25 18.96 -6.75
C LYS A 109 -1.87 18.57 -6.21
N LYS A 110 -0.87 19.43 -6.47
CA LYS A 110 0.49 19.24 -5.92
C LYS A 110 0.46 19.34 -4.40
N LEU A 111 1.04 18.35 -3.71
CA LEU A 111 1.22 18.43 -2.27
C LEU A 111 2.24 19.51 -1.93
N GLN A 112 1.85 20.39 -1.02
CA GLN A 112 2.77 21.38 -0.42
C GLN A 112 3.63 20.75 0.69
N ASP A 113 3.04 19.80 1.41
CA ASP A 113 3.67 19.06 2.49
C ASP A 113 3.65 17.55 2.17
N LYS A 114 4.82 16.93 2.06
CA LYS A 114 4.99 15.50 1.77
C LYS A 114 4.41 14.63 2.90
N GLU A 115 4.48 15.10 4.15
CA GLU A 115 3.95 14.37 5.31
C GLU A 115 2.42 14.21 5.27
N ARG A 116 1.71 15.03 4.51
CA ARG A 116 0.27 14.88 4.30
C ARG A 116 -0.11 13.55 3.65
N TYR A 117 0.80 12.91 2.92
CA TYR A 117 0.60 11.60 2.30
C TYR A 117 1.33 10.50 3.09
N GLN A 118 1.47 10.66 4.40
CA GLN A 118 2.00 9.67 5.33
C GLN A 118 1.02 9.48 6.50
N THR A 119 0.93 8.26 7.02
CA THR A 119 0.20 8.03 8.28
C THR A 119 1.03 8.54 9.46
N VAL A 120 0.36 8.96 10.53
CA VAL A 120 1.03 9.48 11.74
C VAL A 120 1.87 8.43 12.47
N TYR A 121 1.76 7.17 12.08
CA TYR A 121 2.49 6.02 12.61
C TYR A 121 3.41 5.35 11.58
N SER A 122 3.63 5.96 10.41
CA SER A 122 4.52 5.41 9.39
C SER A 122 5.97 5.35 9.86
N LYS A 123 6.66 4.23 9.63
CA LYS A 123 8.03 3.95 10.05
C LYS A 123 8.87 3.34 8.93
N GLU A 124 8.38 2.23 8.36
CA GLU A 124 9.14 1.35 7.49
C GLU A 124 9.16 1.87 6.05
N LEU A 125 10.31 2.39 5.62
CA LEU A 125 10.48 2.91 4.26
C LEU A 125 10.41 1.80 3.21
N GLY A 126 9.83 2.08 2.04
CA GLY A 126 9.80 1.14 0.92
C GLY A 126 8.50 1.16 0.11
N SER A 127 7.46 1.81 0.59
CA SER A 127 6.17 1.83 -0.09
C SER A 127 6.13 2.84 -1.24
N ALA A 128 5.54 2.43 -2.36
CA ALA A 128 5.24 3.32 -3.49
C ALA A 128 3.88 4.04 -3.34
N ALA A 129 3.05 3.66 -2.35
CA ALA A 129 1.79 4.34 -2.04
C ALA A 129 1.49 4.24 -0.53
N ALA A 130 0.77 5.23 0.01
CA ALA A 130 0.38 5.23 1.42
C ALA A 130 -0.75 4.22 1.68
N PRO A 131 -0.78 3.59 2.87
CA PRO A 131 -1.96 2.88 3.36
C PRO A 131 -3.04 3.89 3.78
N THR A 132 -3.75 4.44 2.79
CA THR A 132 -4.51 5.69 2.89
C THR A 132 -5.68 5.66 3.87
N ALA A 133 -6.21 4.50 4.24
CA ALA A 133 -7.18 4.40 5.33
C ALA A 133 -6.59 4.86 6.68
N GLY A 134 -5.28 4.74 6.84
CA GLY A 134 -4.58 5.23 8.03
C GLY A 134 -4.46 6.76 8.12
N LEU A 135 -4.67 7.50 7.03
CA LEU A 135 -4.62 8.96 7.01
C LEU A 135 -5.75 9.61 7.81
N HIS A 136 -6.83 8.87 8.12
CA HIS A 136 -7.92 9.34 8.96
C HIS A 136 -7.57 9.40 10.46
N PHE A 137 -6.47 8.75 10.87
CA PHE A 137 -6.06 8.73 12.26
C PHE A 137 -5.12 9.89 12.59
N THR A 138 -5.39 10.54 13.71
CA THR A 138 -4.49 11.49 14.34
C THR A 138 -3.84 10.84 15.56
N LYS A 139 -2.75 11.43 16.06
CA LYS A 139 -2.10 10.98 17.29
C LYS A 139 -3.04 11.04 18.49
N GLU A 140 -3.87 12.07 18.56
CA GLU A 140 -4.88 12.28 19.58
C GLU A 140 -5.98 11.21 19.54
N LEU A 141 -6.44 10.83 18.33
CA LEU A 141 -7.43 9.77 18.17
C LEU A 141 -6.86 8.42 18.60
N LEU A 142 -5.64 8.10 18.18
CA LEU A 142 -4.95 6.86 18.58
C LEU A 142 -4.78 6.81 20.10
N LYS A 143 -4.41 7.91 20.73
CA LYS A 143 -4.31 7.99 22.20
C LYS A 143 -5.65 7.73 22.87
N LYS A 144 -6.75 8.34 22.39
CA LYS A 144 -8.10 8.08 22.91
C LYS A 144 -8.52 6.62 22.75
N ILE A 145 -8.15 5.97 21.65
CA ILE A 145 -8.41 4.55 21.41
C ILE A 145 -7.65 3.68 22.42
N GLN A 146 -6.37 3.96 22.65
CA GLN A 146 -5.56 3.26 23.65
C GLN A 146 -6.09 3.47 25.09
N ASP A 147 -6.46 4.71 25.43
CA ASP A 147 -7.00 5.05 26.75
C ASP A 147 -8.35 4.36 27.01
N LYS A 148 -9.07 3.98 25.98
CA LYS A 148 -10.27 3.15 26.04
C LYS A 148 -9.97 1.67 26.31
N GLY A 149 -8.72 1.25 26.31
CA GLY A 149 -8.31 -0.15 26.53
C GLY A 149 -8.30 -0.99 25.25
N VAL A 150 -8.20 -0.36 24.07
CA VAL A 150 -8.02 -1.03 22.78
C VAL A 150 -6.52 -1.16 22.50
N ASN A 151 -6.07 -2.36 22.14
CA ASN A 151 -4.70 -2.58 21.71
C ASN A 151 -4.48 -1.97 20.32
N ILE A 152 -3.31 -1.38 20.09
CA ILE A 152 -2.88 -0.95 18.77
C ILE A 152 -1.58 -1.67 18.47
N VAL A 153 -1.58 -2.47 17.39
CA VAL A 153 -0.42 -3.23 16.93
C VAL A 153 -0.16 -2.97 15.45
N ASP A 154 1.03 -3.25 15.01
CA ASP A 154 1.48 -2.91 13.67
C ASP A 154 1.84 -4.13 12.83
N VAL A 155 1.61 -3.96 11.53
CA VAL A 155 2.16 -4.79 10.45
C VAL A 155 2.83 -3.87 9.44
N THR A 156 3.65 -4.41 8.58
CA THR A 156 4.16 -3.70 7.41
C THR A 156 3.68 -4.42 6.15
N LEU A 157 3.15 -3.69 5.19
CA LEU A 157 2.97 -4.14 3.82
C LEU A 157 3.34 -2.98 2.90
N HIS A 158 4.34 -3.19 2.07
CA HIS A 158 4.78 -2.18 1.10
C HIS A 158 3.85 -2.17 -0.11
N VAL A 159 3.04 -1.11 -0.17
CA VAL A 159 2.01 -0.97 -1.20
C VAL A 159 2.65 -0.65 -2.54
N GLY A 160 2.42 -1.50 -3.52
CA GLY A 160 2.77 -1.26 -4.91
C GLY A 160 1.73 -0.39 -5.65
N ILE A 161 2.13 0.22 -6.76
CA ILE A 161 1.24 1.06 -7.58
C ILE A 161 0.13 0.24 -8.28
N GLY A 162 0.30 -1.07 -8.35
CA GLY A 162 -0.70 -1.97 -8.89
C GLY A 162 -2.09 -1.82 -8.27
N THR A 163 -2.15 -1.42 -6.99
CA THR A 163 -3.39 -1.20 -6.25
C THR A 163 -4.33 -0.16 -6.90
N PHE A 164 -3.80 0.76 -7.70
CA PHE A 164 -4.60 1.77 -8.41
C PHE A 164 -4.92 1.39 -9.86
N ARG A 165 -4.55 0.20 -10.32
CA ARG A 165 -4.90 -0.26 -11.66
C ARG A 165 -6.29 -0.89 -11.64
N PRO A 166 -7.18 -0.54 -12.58
CA PRO A 166 -8.47 -1.21 -12.71
C PRO A 166 -8.27 -2.67 -13.12
N VAL A 167 -9.21 -3.51 -12.72
CA VAL A 167 -9.31 -4.89 -13.21
C VAL A 167 -9.64 -4.83 -14.70
N LYS A 168 -8.91 -5.59 -15.51
CA LYS A 168 -9.04 -5.57 -16.98
C LYS A 168 -9.56 -6.89 -17.56
N VAL A 169 -9.96 -7.79 -16.71
CA VAL A 169 -10.47 -9.13 -17.11
C VAL A 169 -11.96 -9.19 -16.86
N ASP A 170 -12.70 -9.83 -17.77
CA ASP A 170 -14.15 -10.06 -17.61
C ASP A 170 -14.41 -11.15 -16.57
N ASP A 171 -13.55 -12.15 -16.49
CA ASP A 171 -13.58 -13.19 -15.47
C ASP A 171 -12.55 -12.89 -14.37
N ILE A 172 -13.04 -12.54 -13.19
CA ILE A 172 -12.20 -12.17 -12.04
C ILE A 172 -11.23 -13.28 -11.61
N THR A 173 -11.55 -14.55 -11.88
CA THR A 173 -10.67 -15.69 -11.55
C THR A 173 -9.37 -15.68 -12.36
N GLN A 174 -9.33 -14.96 -13.47
CA GLN A 174 -8.15 -14.76 -14.30
C GLN A 174 -7.32 -13.53 -13.89
N HIS A 175 -7.76 -12.79 -12.88
CA HIS A 175 -7.02 -11.63 -12.40
C HIS A 175 -5.82 -12.06 -11.55
N HIS A 176 -4.63 -11.61 -11.95
CA HIS A 176 -3.40 -11.82 -11.19
C HIS A 176 -3.10 -10.59 -10.33
N MET A 177 -3.17 -10.77 -9.01
CA MET A 177 -2.76 -9.73 -8.06
C MET A 177 -1.26 -9.53 -8.08
N HIS A 178 -0.83 -8.30 -7.91
CA HIS A 178 0.58 -7.97 -7.71
C HIS A 178 1.07 -8.57 -6.39
N SER A 179 2.31 -9.05 -6.41
CA SER A 179 3.00 -9.47 -5.20
C SER A 179 3.46 -8.23 -4.42
N GLU A 180 3.22 -8.19 -3.13
CA GLU A 180 3.63 -7.13 -2.22
C GLU A 180 4.27 -7.76 -0.98
N HIS A 181 5.44 -7.22 -0.58
CA HIS A 181 6.16 -7.69 0.59
C HIS A 181 5.44 -7.25 1.87
N TYR A 182 5.31 -8.16 2.82
CA TYR A 182 4.76 -7.89 4.14
C TYR A 182 5.64 -8.44 5.26
N HIS A 183 5.51 -7.84 6.42
CA HIS A 183 6.06 -8.31 7.67
C HIS A 183 4.99 -8.28 8.77
N LEU A 184 4.78 -9.41 9.43
CA LEU A 184 3.95 -9.55 10.62
C LEU A 184 4.86 -9.83 11.81
N PRO A 185 5.10 -8.87 12.73
CA PRO A 185 5.97 -9.06 13.87
C PRO A 185 5.41 -10.06 14.88
N LYS A 186 6.30 -10.75 15.58
CA LYS A 186 5.92 -11.72 16.63
C LYS A 186 5.00 -11.10 17.68
N HIS A 187 5.32 -9.89 18.19
CA HIS A 187 4.50 -9.24 19.23
C HIS A 187 3.08 -8.97 18.74
N THR A 188 2.92 -8.59 17.47
CA THR A 188 1.60 -8.38 16.86
C THR A 188 0.82 -9.68 16.78
N ALA A 189 1.46 -10.76 16.35
CA ALA A 189 0.84 -12.09 16.32
C ALA A 189 0.38 -12.53 17.71
N ASP A 190 1.24 -12.38 18.72
CA ASP A 190 0.93 -12.75 20.10
C ASP A 190 -0.31 -11.98 20.65
N VAL A 191 -0.37 -10.66 20.40
CA VAL A 191 -1.51 -9.81 20.81
C VAL A 191 -2.81 -10.21 20.08
N ILE A 192 -2.74 -10.47 18.75
CA ILE A 192 -3.90 -10.90 17.97
C ILE A 192 -4.44 -12.23 18.50
N ASN A 193 -3.57 -13.21 18.75
CA ASN A 193 -3.96 -14.50 19.27
C ASN A 193 -4.61 -14.39 20.67
N GLU A 194 -4.05 -13.56 21.55
CA GLU A 194 -4.63 -13.33 22.88
C GLU A 194 -5.99 -12.61 22.77
N THR A 195 -6.14 -11.65 21.83
CA THR A 195 -7.40 -10.97 21.55
C THR A 195 -8.48 -11.97 21.14
N LYS A 196 -8.18 -12.85 20.18
CA LYS A 196 -9.12 -13.89 19.73
C LYS A 196 -9.47 -14.88 20.84
N LYS A 197 -8.48 -15.30 21.63
CA LYS A 197 -8.68 -16.21 22.77
C LYS A 197 -9.63 -15.64 23.83
N ARG A 198 -9.61 -14.31 24.03
CA ARG A 198 -10.52 -13.60 24.95
C ARG A 198 -11.90 -13.32 24.36
N GLY A 199 -12.14 -13.66 23.09
CA GLY A 199 -13.40 -13.40 22.40
C GLY A 199 -13.58 -11.93 22.00
N ASN A 200 -12.49 -11.15 21.98
CA ASN A 200 -12.47 -9.77 21.50
C ASN A 200 -12.21 -9.74 19.98
N ARG A 201 -12.36 -8.55 19.38
CA ARG A 201 -12.32 -8.36 17.94
C ARG A 201 -10.96 -7.88 17.44
N VAL A 202 -10.57 -8.36 16.26
CA VAL A 202 -9.42 -7.89 15.50
C VAL A 202 -9.92 -7.02 14.36
N ILE A 203 -9.55 -5.75 14.35
CA ILE A 203 -10.02 -4.74 13.42
C ILE A 203 -8.83 -4.21 12.62
N ALA A 204 -8.86 -4.42 11.31
CA ALA A 204 -7.80 -3.93 10.43
C ALA A 204 -8.06 -2.47 10.01
N VAL A 205 -7.00 -1.66 10.00
CA VAL A 205 -6.99 -0.34 9.37
C VAL A 205 -6.40 -0.46 7.98
N GLY A 206 -7.26 -0.37 6.98
CA GLY A 206 -6.96 -0.50 5.57
C GLY A 206 -6.95 -1.94 5.05
N THR A 207 -7.18 -2.04 3.76
CA THR A 207 -7.13 -3.31 3.01
C THR A 207 -5.74 -3.95 3.03
N THR A 208 -4.69 -3.17 3.26
CA THR A 208 -3.30 -3.65 3.40
C THR A 208 -3.10 -4.46 4.67
N SER A 209 -3.54 -3.95 5.83
CA SER A 209 -3.52 -4.70 7.09
C SER A 209 -4.38 -5.96 7.00
N CYS A 210 -5.58 -5.84 6.39
CA CYS A 210 -6.44 -6.99 6.12
C CYS A 210 -5.72 -8.07 5.29
N ARG A 211 -5.11 -7.68 4.17
CA ARG A 211 -4.41 -8.62 3.28
C ARG A 211 -3.21 -9.28 3.96
N THR A 212 -2.47 -8.55 4.80
CA THR A 212 -1.36 -9.14 5.57
C THR A 212 -1.86 -10.24 6.50
N LEU A 213 -2.87 -9.94 7.33
CA LEU A 213 -3.39 -10.90 8.30
C LEU A 213 -4.00 -12.14 7.63
N GLU A 214 -4.82 -11.93 6.62
CA GLU A 214 -5.47 -13.02 5.88
C GLU A 214 -4.47 -13.85 5.07
N SER A 215 -3.37 -13.25 4.59
CA SER A 215 -2.28 -13.97 3.92
C SER A 215 -1.56 -14.91 4.87
N VAL A 216 -1.16 -14.41 6.05
CA VAL A 216 -0.47 -15.21 7.07
C VAL A 216 -1.38 -16.37 7.51
N ALA A 217 -2.63 -16.09 7.87
CA ALA A 217 -3.57 -17.13 8.29
C ALA A 217 -3.88 -18.15 7.18
N THR A 218 -3.90 -17.73 5.92
CA THR A 218 -4.12 -18.63 4.78
C THR A 218 -2.90 -19.51 4.50
N LYS A 219 -1.70 -18.94 4.59
CA LYS A 219 -0.43 -19.64 4.35
C LYS A 219 -0.10 -20.62 5.47
N LEU A 220 -0.24 -20.20 6.73
CA LEU A 220 0.27 -20.93 7.89
C LEU A 220 -0.81 -21.68 8.67
N GLY A 221 -2.11 -21.39 8.43
CA GLY A 221 -3.23 -21.94 9.19
C GLY A 221 -3.44 -21.27 10.56
N GLU A 222 -2.57 -20.37 10.97
CA GLU A 222 -2.58 -19.64 12.25
C GLU A 222 -1.95 -18.26 12.09
N ILE A 223 -2.12 -17.39 13.08
CA ILE A 223 -1.41 -16.10 13.14
C ILE A 223 -0.14 -16.26 13.95
N ARG A 224 1.01 -16.12 13.28
CA ARG A 224 2.35 -16.08 13.87
C ARG A 224 3.26 -15.15 13.08
N GLU A 225 4.43 -14.84 13.62
CA GLU A 225 5.45 -14.07 12.91
C GLU A 225 5.70 -14.63 11.52
N ASP A 226 5.70 -13.74 10.52
CA ASP A 226 5.99 -14.10 9.14
C ASP A 226 6.52 -12.88 8.36
N ASP A 227 7.44 -13.14 7.45
CA ASP A 227 8.05 -12.15 6.56
C ASP A 227 8.12 -12.76 5.17
N ASP A 228 7.26 -12.28 4.26
CA ASP A 228 7.13 -12.89 2.93
C ASP A 228 6.44 -11.92 1.95
N THR A 229 6.05 -12.42 0.81
CA THR A 229 5.24 -11.70 -0.17
C THR A 229 3.83 -12.26 -0.26
N THR A 230 2.86 -11.40 -0.59
CA THR A 230 1.48 -11.80 -0.82
C THR A 230 0.94 -11.32 -2.15
N SER A 231 0.25 -12.21 -2.84
CA SER A 231 -0.61 -11.90 -3.97
C SER A 231 -2.07 -12.29 -3.69
N ILE A 232 -2.46 -12.31 -2.41
CA ILE A 232 -3.83 -12.70 -2.01
C ILE A 232 -4.86 -11.81 -2.71
N PHE A 233 -5.81 -12.45 -3.37
CA PHE A 233 -6.95 -11.80 -4.00
C PHE A 233 -8.23 -12.18 -3.23
N ILE A 234 -8.78 -11.20 -2.53
CA ILE A 234 -9.99 -11.36 -1.72
C ILE A 234 -11.16 -10.79 -2.51
N TYR A 235 -12.15 -11.63 -2.79
CA TYR A 235 -13.36 -11.28 -3.52
C TYR A 235 -14.56 -12.06 -2.94
N PRO A 236 -15.82 -11.75 -3.32
CA PRO A 236 -17.01 -12.43 -2.78
C PRO A 236 -16.91 -13.95 -2.83
N GLY A 237 -17.16 -14.59 -1.68
CA GLY A 237 -16.96 -16.03 -1.44
C GLY A 237 -15.72 -16.36 -0.59
N TYR A 238 -14.80 -15.40 -0.39
CA TYR A 238 -13.67 -15.57 0.51
C TYR A 238 -14.15 -15.70 1.97
N GLN A 239 -13.57 -16.65 2.71
CA GLN A 239 -13.85 -16.85 4.13
C GLN A 239 -12.74 -16.24 4.96
N PHE A 240 -13.05 -15.14 5.65
CA PHE A 240 -12.10 -14.47 6.54
C PHE A 240 -11.75 -15.33 7.74
N LYS A 241 -10.49 -15.36 8.10
CA LYS A 241 -9.93 -16.24 9.14
C LYS A 241 -9.59 -15.47 10.42
N VAL A 242 -9.30 -14.19 10.29
CA VAL A 242 -8.77 -13.37 11.38
C VAL A 242 -9.65 -12.16 11.68
N LEU A 243 -10.08 -11.45 10.64
CA LEU A 243 -10.73 -10.15 10.79
C LEU A 243 -12.16 -10.26 11.33
N ASP A 244 -12.47 -9.38 12.30
CA ASP A 244 -13.80 -9.15 12.82
C ASP A 244 -14.32 -7.74 12.47
N GLY A 245 -13.45 -6.86 11.97
CA GLY A 245 -13.81 -5.52 11.53
C GLY A 245 -12.77 -4.92 10.59
N LEU A 246 -13.21 -3.94 9.80
CA LEU A 246 -12.38 -3.26 8.81
C LEU A 246 -12.69 -1.76 8.78
N ILE A 247 -11.66 -0.93 8.95
CA ILE A 247 -11.72 0.52 8.70
C ILE A 247 -11.06 0.76 7.35
N THR A 248 -11.80 1.34 6.41
CA THR A 248 -11.28 1.54 5.06
C THR A 248 -11.90 2.78 4.40
N ASN A 249 -11.37 3.18 3.24
CA ASN A 249 -11.92 4.26 2.41
C ASN A 249 -13.12 3.78 1.59
N PHE A 250 -13.83 4.72 0.97
CA PHE A 250 -14.66 4.43 -0.19
C PHE A 250 -13.77 4.22 -1.41
N HIS A 251 -13.93 3.09 -2.09
CA HIS A 251 -13.07 2.64 -3.18
C HIS A 251 -13.63 2.96 -4.57
N LEU A 252 -12.75 2.93 -5.57
CA LEU A 252 -13.12 3.08 -6.98
C LEU A 252 -14.00 1.90 -7.44
N PRO A 253 -14.98 2.14 -8.34
CA PRO A 253 -15.65 1.05 -9.02
C PRO A 253 -14.65 0.21 -9.83
N GLU A 254 -15.02 -1.04 -10.12
CA GLU A 254 -14.21 -2.00 -10.89
C GLU A 254 -12.80 -2.26 -10.32
N SER A 255 -12.61 -2.00 -9.02
CA SER A 255 -11.34 -2.23 -8.32
C SER A 255 -11.36 -3.51 -7.49
N THR A 256 -10.20 -4.12 -7.29
CA THR A 256 -10.03 -5.25 -6.37
C THR A 256 -10.41 -4.88 -4.93
N LEU A 257 -10.38 -3.59 -4.58
CA LEU A 257 -10.68 -3.10 -3.24
C LEU A 257 -12.19 -3.11 -2.95
N ILE A 258 -13.04 -2.76 -3.93
CA ILE A 258 -14.49 -2.88 -3.75
C ILE A 258 -14.93 -4.34 -3.65
N MET A 259 -14.20 -5.25 -4.33
CA MET A 259 -14.44 -6.70 -4.22
C MET A 259 -14.10 -7.20 -2.81
N LEU A 260 -12.98 -6.74 -2.22
CA LEU A 260 -12.57 -7.10 -0.86
C LEU A 260 -13.61 -6.67 0.17
N VAL A 261 -14.08 -5.41 0.14
CA VAL A 261 -15.10 -4.95 1.10
C VAL A 261 -16.44 -5.64 0.88
N SER A 262 -16.78 -5.98 -0.37
CA SER A 262 -17.98 -6.77 -0.69
C SER A 262 -17.86 -8.21 -0.20
N ALA A 263 -16.67 -8.80 -0.21
CA ALA A 263 -16.43 -10.11 0.39
C ALA A 263 -16.61 -10.08 1.91
N PHE A 264 -16.22 -8.96 2.56
CA PHE A 264 -16.28 -8.82 4.02
C PHE A 264 -17.70 -8.57 4.53
N ALA A 265 -18.42 -7.63 3.95
CA ALA A 265 -19.72 -7.17 4.44
C ALA A 265 -20.94 -7.70 3.65
N GLY A 266 -20.69 -8.41 2.55
CA GLY A 266 -21.71 -8.75 1.58
C GLY A 266 -21.91 -7.66 0.51
N TYR A 267 -22.11 -8.11 -0.73
CA TYR A 267 -22.22 -7.24 -1.91
C TYR A 267 -23.34 -6.20 -1.76
N GLU A 268 -24.56 -6.65 -1.41
CA GLU A 268 -25.73 -5.76 -1.32
C GLU A 268 -25.57 -4.69 -0.23
N ASN A 269 -25.00 -5.07 0.93
CA ASN A 269 -24.74 -4.12 2.01
C ASN A 269 -23.75 -3.04 1.58
N ILE A 270 -22.67 -3.43 0.88
CA ILE A 270 -21.67 -2.48 0.38
C ILE A 270 -22.27 -1.58 -0.69
N MET A 271 -23.01 -2.12 -1.66
CA MET A 271 -23.63 -1.31 -2.70
C MET A 271 -24.61 -0.30 -2.10
N HIS A 272 -25.46 -0.72 -1.14
CA HIS A 272 -26.35 0.18 -0.44
C HIS A 272 -25.60 1.27 0.34
N ALA A 273 -24.52 0.92 1.05
CA ALA A 273 -23.70 1.91 1.75
C ALA A 273 -23.09 2.95 0.78
N TYR A 274 -22.67 2.52 -0.42
CA TYR A 274 -22.15 3.42 -1.46
C TYR A 274 -23.24 4.31 -2.04
N GLU A 275 -24.46 3.80 -2.28
CA GLU A 275 -25.59 4.60 -2.72
C GLU A 275 -25.93 5.71 -1.70
N VAL A 276 -25.99 5.35 -0.41
CA VAL A 276 -26.21 6.32 0.68
C VAL A 276 -25.07 7.34 0.73
N ALA A 277 -23.82 6.89 0.64
CA ALA A 277 -22.67 7.78 0.67
C ALA A 277 -22.67 8.79 -0.50
N VAL A 278 -23.05 8.36 -1.71
CA VAL A 278 -23.20 9.26 -2.86
C VAL A 278 -24.34 10.25 -2.64
N LYS A 279 -25.51 9.78 -2.17
CA LYS A 279 -26.67 10.62 -1.88
C LYS A 279 -26.37 11.68 -0.82
N ASP A 280 -25.64 11.29 0.23
CA ASP A 280 -25.31 12.14 1.38
C ASP A 280 -24.00 12.92 1.17
N GLN A 281 -23.45 12.87 -0.06
CA GLN A 281 -22.26 13.63 -0.49
C GLN A 281 -20.99 13.33 0.33
N TYR A 282 -20.79 12.10 0.76
CA TYR A 282 -19.51 11.65 1.31
C TYR A 282 -18.39 11.79 0.28
N ARG A 283 -17.19 12.08 0.76
CA ARG A 283 -15.99 12.19 -0.08
C ARG A 283 -15.35 10.83 -0.23
N PHE A 284 -14.93 10.53 -1.43
CA PHE A 284 -14.38 9.22 -1.80
C PHE A 284 -12.84 9.25 -1.88
N PHE A 285 -12.24 8.07 -1.87
CA PHE A 285 -10.82 7.78 -2.10
C PHE A 285 -9.89 8.22 -0.96
N SER A 286 -8.58 8.42 -1.27
CA SER A 286 -7.50 8.53 -0.29
C SER A 286 -7.64 9.64 0.76
N PHE A 287 -8.22 10.79 0.38
CA PHE A 287 -8.44 11.93 1.27
C PHE A 287 -9.93 12.23 1.51
N GLY A 288 -10.75 11.27 1.21
CA GLY A 288 -12.20 11.35 1.45
C GLY A 288 -12.60 10.98 2.87
N ASP A 289 -13.77 10.38 2.99
CA ASP A 289 -14.30 9.86 4.23
C ASP A 289 -14.02 8.36 4.37
N ALA A 290 -14.21 7.80 5.56
CA ALA A 290 -13.94 6.40 5.85
C ALA A 290 -15.20 5.62 6.20
N MET A 291 -15.16 4.31 5.98
CA MET A 291 -16.14 3.34 6.46
C MET A 291 -15.55 2.55 7.63
N LEU A 292 -16.36 2.27 8.65
CA LEU A 292 -16.12 1.23 9.64
C LEU A 292 -17.12 0.11 9.37
N ILE A 293 -16.62 -1.08 9.08
CA ILE A 293 -17.39 -2.29 8.81
C ILE A 293 -17.16 -3.26 9.97
N LEU A 294 -18.25 -3.72 10.61
CA LEU A 294 -18.21 -4.60 11.79
C LEU A 294 -19.12 -5.83 11.59
#